data_25cc78606a503dffb0e03580ba3fac31
#
_entry.id   25cc78606a503dffb0e03580ba3fac31
#
_cell.length_a   1.000
_cell.length_b   1.000
_cell.length_c   1.000
_cell.angle_alpha   90.00
_cell.angle_beta   90.00
_cell.angle_gamma   90.00
#
_symmetry.space_group_name_H-M   'P 1'
#
loop_
_entity.id
_entity.type
_entity.pdbx_description
1 polymer ?
#
loop_
_entity_poly.entity_id
_entity_poly.type
_entity_poly.pdbx_seq_one_letter_code
_entity_poly.pdbx_strand_id
1 'polypeptide(L)'
;MIKNSWFQACLPGPSGGMEKEWMEGRRKMENKRITKLARNFLIIWNISLFLIVWLDYYNEFAFDEYHMFGGFISILIYGIIYIALCNLYKAYRFASSEIGETIFSQVLSFGIADLILYVECCLIYNHYINIVPGVVTVVLQIVGTTALVTFTKQYMINHIPPKTTILIYGKEINEYDAEQFKKRLLNKYKHLFSVVHMECERTSIEEFIYEKKEYDVAILYELSANVRGKYMAHMIEQKKAFYVSPTVEDMMFKGCVPKHLLDTPLMKYDYVYESKDTYWKKRVLDIVFSTFVLLLTSPILLLIALLIKLEDGGPVFFKQKRCTKDKRVFEILKFRSMIVDAEKHGVKPCVEHDDRITKVGHFIRKTRLDEMPQFINILKGDMSIVGPRPERVEHVEQYTKEIPEFAYRMKVLGGLTGYAQIYGKYNTSAYDKLRLDLLYIENQSLVLDLKLILLTVKTMFIPESTEGFELEKSSRMQENTQKIELRLVENSIEKYIRGYEEI
;
A
#
# COMPACT_ATOMS: atom_id res chain seq x y z
N MET A 1 12.92 21.03 50.26
CA MET A 1 11.75 21.94 50.26
C MET A 1 12.23 23.37 50.15
N ILE A 2 11.51 24.22 49.43
CA ILE A 2 11.74 25.65 49.18
C ILE A 2 12.65 25.96 47.98
N LYS A 3 12.02 26.62 47.02
CA LYS A 3 12.48 27.42 45.86
C LYS A 3 12.16 26.86 44.50
N ASN A 4 11.00 27.28 44.02
CA ASN A 4 10.75 27.55 42.58
C ASN A 4 9.39 28.27 42.38
N SER A 5 9.03 29.22 43.28
CA SER A 5 7.76 29.95 43.17
C SER A 5 7.88 31.43 42.72
N TRP A 6 9.07 31.88 42.34
CA TRP A 6 9.29 33.31 42.01
C TRP A 6 9.50 33.64 40.53
N PHE A 7 9.44 32.65 39.61
CA PHE A 7 9.62 32.91 38.18
C PHE A 7 8.31 32.83 37.34
N GLN A 8 7.17 32.64 38.00
CA GLN A 8 5.87 32.51 37.31
C GLN A 8 5.00 33.76 37.25
N ALA A 9 5.44 34.90 37.82
CA ALA A 9 4.55 36.04 38.05
C ALA A 9 4.73 37.28 37.17
N CYS A 10 5.59 37.29 36.15
CA CYS A 10 5.86 38.50 35.36
C CYS A 10 6.03 38.32 33.85
N LEU A 11 5.41 37.33 33.25
CA LEU A 11 5.23 37.32 31.79
C LEU A 11 3.74 37.41 31.49
N PRO A 12 3.28 38.33 30.58
CA PRO A 12 1.92 38.31 30.09
C PRO A 12 1.71 36.94 29.47
N GLY A 13 0.65 36.21 29.90
CA GLY A 13 0.32 34.89 29.37
C GLY A 13 0.29 34.94 27.85
N PRO A 14 0.92 33.98 27.14
CA PRO A 14 0.93 33.98 25.70
C PRO A 14 -0.52 34.01 25.22
N SER A 15 -0.83 34.91 24.27
CA SER A 15 -2.11 34.94 23.58
C SER A 15 -2.43 33.51 23.16
N GLY A 16 -3.67 33.02 23.32
CA GLY A 16 -4.05 31.60 23.17
C GLY A 16 -3.56 30.88 21.90
N GLY A 17 -3.09 31.64 20.92
CA GLY A 17 -2.42 31.14 19.71
C GLY A 17 -0.99 30.63 19.97
N MET A 18 -0.19 31.36 20.76
CA MET A 18 1.20 30.95 21.07
C MET A 18 1.25 29.72 21.98
N GLU A 19 0.30 29.56 22.86
CA GLU A 19 0.21 28.38 23.75
C GLU A 19 -0.14 27.11 22.97
N LYS A 20 -1.02 27.23 21.96
CA LYS A 20 -1.35 26.12 21.03
C LYS A 20 -0.16 25.74 20.14
N GLU A 21 0.55 26.69 19.55
CA GLU A 21 1.77 26.42 18.76
C GLU A 21 2.85 25.75 19.61
N TRP A 22 3.03 26.19 20.84
CA TRP A 22 3.98 25.59 21.78
C TRP A 22 3.58 24.15 22.16
N MET A 23 2.31 23.90 22.45
CA MET A 23 1.81 22.55 22.74
C MET A 23 1.90 21.61 21.54
N GLU A 24 1.62 22.10 20.34
CA GLU A 24 1.76 21.30 19.10
C GLU A 24 3.23 20.97 18.81
N GLY A 25 4.12 21.93 18.96
CA GLY A 25 5.56 21.74 18.86
C GLY A 25 6.08 20.71 19.87
N ARG A 26 5.63 20.79 21.12
CA ARG A 26 5.97 19.85 22.18
C ARG A 26 5.47 18.44 21.87
N ARG A 27 4.21 18.30 21.46
CA ARG A 27 3.58 17.03 21.03
C ARG A 27 4.36 16.38 19.89
N LYS A 28 4.75 17.16 18.88
CA LYS A 28 5.53 16.70 17.72
C LYS A 28 6.92 16.23 18.13
N MET A 29 7.58 16.95 19.04
CA MET A 29 8.89 16.57 19.59
C MET A 29 8.79 15.29 20.43
N GLU A 30 7.79 15.17 21.27
CA GLU A 30 7.58 14.01 22.14
C GLU A 30 7.28 12.74 21.33
N ASN A 31 6.39 12.82 20.34
CA ASN A 31 6.13 11.73 19.40
C ASN A 31 7.41 11.28 18.68
N LYS A 32 8.20 12.23 18.17
CA LYS A 32 9.48 11.95 17.50
C LYS A 32 10.49 11.31 18.45
N ARG A 33 10.56 11.76 19.72
CA ARG A 33 11.45 11.23 20.75
C ARG A 33 11.08 9.79 21.12
N ILE A 34 9.81 9.51 21.39
CA ILE A 34 9.30 8.16 21.72
C ILE A 34 9.57 7.20 20.56
N THR A 35 9.21 7.61 19.35
CA THR A 35 9.45 6.79 18.12
C THR A 35 10.95 6.48 17.97
N LYS A 36 11.83 7.46 18.20
CA LYS A 36 13.29 7.26 18.10
C LYS A 36 13.80 6.29 19.16
N LEU A 37 13.34 6.43 20.40
CA LEU A 37 13.71 5.55 21.51
C LEU A 37 13.24 4.11 21.23
N ALA A 38 11.97 3.92 20.90
CA ALA A 38 11.41 2.61 20.58
C ALA A 38 12.14 1.92 19.41
N ARG A 39 12.42 2.68 18.35
CA ARG A 39 13.22 2.20 17.23
C ARG A 39 14.60 1.70 17.66
N ASN A 40 15.31 2.50 18.45
CA ASN A 40 16.66 2.15 18.91
C ASN A 40 16.62 0.91 19.83
N PHE A 41 15.64 0.80 20.72
CA PHE A 41 15.45 -0.40 21.53
C PHE A 41 15.17 -1.65 20.70
N LEU A 42 14.32 -1.55 19.68
CA LEU A 42 14.06 -2.69 18.78
C LEU A 42 15.31 -3.11 18.00
N ILE A 43 16.10 -2.15 17.52
CA ILE A 43 17.35 -2.43 16.82
C ILE A 43 18.32 -3.14 17.77
N ILE A 44 18.53 -2.61 18.96
CA ILE A 44 19.45 -3.20 19.96
C ILE A 44 18.95 -4.59 20.33
N TRP A 45 17.67 -4.76 20.64
CA TRP A 45 17.09 -6.05 21.01
C TRP A 45 17.35 -7.14 19.97
N ASN A 46 16.96 -6.89 18.72
CA ASN A 46 17.07 -7.89 17.65
C ASN A 46 18.54 -8.18 17.27
N ILE A 47 19.39 -7.16 17.21
CA ILE A 47 20.83 -7.35 16.92
C ILE A 47 21.52 -8.06 18.07
N SER A 48 21.21 -7.77 19.34
CA SER A 48 21.82 -8.44 20.50
C SER A 48 21.45 -9.90 20.58
N LEU A 49 20.21 -10.27 20.30
CA LEU A 49 19.81 -11.69 20.26
C LEU A 49 20.53 -12.45 19.14
N PHE A 50 20.62 -11.86 17.95
CA PHE A 50 21.40 -12.44 16.87
C PHE A 50 22.87 -12.57 17.25
N LEU A 51 23.48 -11.54 17.84
CA LEU A 51 24.86 -11.54 18.30
C LEU A 51 25.14 -12.68 19.29
N ILE A 52 24.27 -12.88 20.29
CA ILE A 52 24.43 -13.95 21.29
C ILE A 52 24.47 -15.30 20.59
N VAL A 53 23.48 -15.62 19.75
CA VAL A 53 23.45 -16.93 19.08
C VAL A 53 24.59 -17.09 18.08
N TRP A 54 24.98 -15.99 17.42
CA TRP A 54 26.15 -16.02 16.54
C TRP A 54 27.44 -16.37 17.30
N LEU A 55 27.71 -15.68 18.41
CA LEU A 55 28.95 -15.87 19.18
C LEU A 55 28.98 -17.19 19.95
N ASP A 56 27.87 -17.58 20.55
CA ASP A 56 27.82 -18.75 21.46
C ASP A 56 27.62 -20.07 20.71
N TYR A 57 27.08 -20.04 19.49
CA TYR A 57 26.78 -21.27 18.77
C TYR A 57 27.37 -21.31 17.37
N TYR A 58 27.06 -20.38 16.50
CA TYR A 58 27.47 -20.47 15.10
C TYR A 58 28.97 -20.18 14.91
N ASN A 59 29.58 -19.40 15.79
CA ASN A 59 30.99 -19.10 15.73
C ASN A 59 31.90 -20.29 16.13
N GLU A 60 31.39 -21.24 16.95
CA GLU A 60 32.14 -22.48 17.29
C GLU A 60 32.40 -23.39 16.07
N PHE A 61 31.55 -23.30 15.06
CA PHE A 61 31.72 -24.04 13.81
C PHE A 61 32.63 -23.30 12.80
N ALA A 62 32.99 -22.05 13.08
CA ALA A 62 33.84 -21.25 12.21
C ALA A 62 35.30 -21.58 12.51
N PHE A 63 35.98 -22.24 11.57
CA PHE A 63 37.35 -22.70 11.70
C PHE A 63 38.36 -21.58 11.89
N ASP A 64 39.33 -21.85 12.79
CA ASP A 64 40.72 -21.29 12.96
C ASP A 64 41.04 -19.90 12.38
N GLU A 65 41.63 -19.05 13.21
CA GLU A 65 42.33 -17.76 12.94
C GLU A 65 41.66 -16.66 12.06
N TYR A 66 40.74 -17.04 11.17
CA TYR A 66 39.99 -16.12 10.30
C TYR A 66 38.79 -15.43 11.00
N HIS A 67 38.55 -15.78 12.26
CA HIS A 67 37.25 -15.68 12.92
C HIS A 67 36.85 -14.30 13.43
N MET A 68 37.78 -13.51 13.93
CA MET A 68 37.43 -12.24 14.55
C MET A 68 36.86 -11.25 13.54
N PHE A 69 37.45 -11.09 12.39
CA PHE A 69 36.99 -10.16 11.34
C PHE A 69 35.74 -10.68 10.62
N GLY A 70 35.65 -11.98 10.29
CA GLY A 70 34.53 -12.57 9.62
C GLY A 70 33.24 -12.46 10.44
N GLY A 71 33.29 -12.79 11.73
CA GLY A 71 32.15 -12.68 12.63
C GLY A 71 31.64 -11.24 12.78
N PHE A 72 32.52 -10.26 12.89
CA PHE A 72 32.12 -8.85 12.92
C PHE A 72 31.48 -8.38 11.62
N ILE A 73 31.96 -8.85 10.46
CA ILE A 73 31.39 -8.54 9.15
C ILE A 73 29.97 -9.11 9.05
N SER A 74 29.73 -10.36 9.42
CA SER A 74 28.40 -10.98 9.38
C SER A 74 27.43 -10.26 10.29
N ILE A 75 27.82 -9.86 11.50
CA ILE A 75 26.98 -9.05 12.40
C ILE A 75 26.65 -7.69 11.80
N LEU A 76 27.64 -7.03 11.18
CA LEU A 76 27.44 -5.75 10.50
C LEU A 76 26.47 -5.89 9.32
N ILE A 77 26.64 -6.93 8.50
CA ILE A 77 25.76 -7.26 7.37
C ILE A 77 24.34 -7.52 7.87
N TYR A 78 24.18 -8.32 8.94
CA TYR A 78 22.89 -8.54 9.57
C TYR A 78 22.21 -7.21 9.95
N GLY A 79 22.92 -6.35 10.68
CA GLY A 79 22.40 -5.04 11.11
C GLY A 79 21.97 -4.17 9.93
N ILE A 80 22.76 -4.13 8.87
CA ILE A 80 22.45 -3.36 7.64
C ILE A 80 21.19 -3.94 6.96
N ILE A 81 21.11 -5.25 6.75
CA ILE A 81 19.96 -5.91 6.12
C ILE A 81 18.69 -5.68 6.95
N TYR A 82 18.76 -5.95 8.26
CA TYR A 82 17.63 -5.79 9.17
C TYR A 82 17.11 -4.35 9.17
N ILE A 83 17.98 -3.34 9.32
CA ILE A 83 17.59 -1.92 9.32
C ILE A 83 17.02 -1.51 7.96
N ALA A 84 17.61 -1.97 6.85
CA ALA A 84 17.12 -1.69 5.51
C ALA A 84 15.71 -2.27 5.29
N LEU A 85 15.46 -3.52 5.71
CA LEU A 85 14.16 -4.16 5.65
C LEU A 85 13.14 -3.48 6.56
N CYS A 86 13.51 -3.09 7.78
CA CYS A 86 12.63 -2.32 8.66
C CYS A 86 12.21 -0.97 8.06
N ASN A 87 13.12 -0.27 7.40
CA ASN A 87 12.80 0.97 6.69
C ASN A 87 11.89 0.71 5.47
N LEU A 88 12.16 -0.35 4.72
CA LEU A 88 11.37 -0.78 3.58
C LEU A 88 9.93 -1.11 3.98
N TYR A 89 9.76 -1.98 5.00
CA TYR A 89 8.46 -2.40 5.51
C TYR A 89 7.78 -1.36 6.41
N LYS A 90 8.43 -0.19 6.59
CA LYS A 90 7.93 0.90 7.45
C LYS A 90 7.66 0.44 8.90
N ALA A 91 8.47 -0.49 9.40
CA ALA A 91 8.33 -1.17 10.67
C ALA A 91 8.49 -0.27 11.92
N TYR A 92 8.87 1.01 11.72
CA TYR A 92 9.03 2.02 12.78
C TYR A 92 7.91 3.07 12.79
N ARG A 93 6.80 2.83 12.07
CA ARG A 93 5.66 3.78 12.04
C ARG A 93 4.67 3.51 13.17
N PHE A 94 5.12 3.60 14.40
CA PHE A 94 4.29 3.33 15.58
C PHE A 94 3.02 4.18 15.63
N ALA A 95 3.08 5.45 15.22
CA ALA A 95 1.94 6.35 15.30
C ALA A 95 0.85 6.02 14.25
N SER A 96 1.21 5.61 13.03
CA SER A 96 0.27 5.51 11.90
C SER A 96 -0.14 4.08 11.51
N SER A 97 0.57 3.04 12.01
CA SER A 97 0.27 1.64 11.69
C SER A 97 -0.50 0.98 12.83
N GLU A 98 -1.21 -0.08 12.58
CA GLU A 98 -1.81 -0.94 13.62
C GLU A 98 -0.73 -1.74 14.37
N ILE A 99 -1.05 -2.23 15.59
CA ILE A 99 -0.09 -3.01 16.39
C ILE A 99 0.35 -4.25 15.60
N GLY A 100 -0.61 -5.03 15.10
CA GLY A 100 -0.34 -6.24 14.32
C GLY A 100 0.47 -5.97 13.07
N GLU A 101 0.18 -4.89 12.34
CA GLU A 101 0.93 -4.49 11.15
C GLU A 101 2.39 -4.14 11.46
N THR A 102 2.63 -3.46 12.60
CA THR A 102 3.98 -3.10 13.04
C THR A 102 4.77 -4.33 13.46
N ILE A 103 4.16 -5.22 14.28
CA ILE A 103 4.78 -6.48 14.70
C ILE A 103 5.11 -7.33 13.48
N PHE A 104 4.15 -7.52 12.57
CA PHE A 104 4.37 -8.32 11.37
C PHE A 104 5.49 -7.77 10.49
N SER A 105 5.58 -6.44 10.34
CA SER A 105 6.66 -5.78 9.61
C SER A 105 8.04 -6.03 10.24
N GLN A 106 8.11 -6.07 11.57
CA GLN A 106 9.34 -6.39 12.30
C GLN A 106 9.70 -7.87 12.13
N VAL A 107 8.74 -8.77 12.34
CA VAL A 107 8.93 -10.24 12.18
C VAL A 107 9.42 -10.57 10.78
N LEU A 108 8.83 -9.96 9.76
CA LEU A 108 9.28 -10.17 8.39
C LEU A 108 10.69 -9.63 8.15
N SER A 109 11.05 -8.50 8.79
CA SER A 109 12.38 -7.87 8.62
C SER A 109 13.48 -8.71 9.23
N PHE A 110 13.36 -9.12 10.50
CA PHE A 110 14.38 -9.95 11.12
C PHE A 110 14.33 -11.39 10.61
N GLY A 111 13.17 -11.97 10.32
CA GLY A 111 13.06 -13.31 9.78
C GLY A 111 13.74 -13.50 8.43
N ILE A 112 13.64 -12.51 7.53
CA ILE A 112 14.40 -12.52 6.26
C ILE A 112 15.89 -12.35 6.53
N ALA A 113 16.29 -11.46 7.45
CA ALA A 113 17.69 -11.25 7.77
C ALA A 113 18.31 -12.50 8.39
N ASP A 114 17.63 -13.14 9.36
CA ASP A 114 18.06 -14.38 9.99
C ASP A 114 18.21 -15.54 8.98
N LEU A 115 17.22 -15.65 8.05
CA LEU A 115 17.28 -16.66 6.99
C LEU A 115 18.47 -16.45 6.05
N ILE A 116 18.73 -15.21 5.63
CA ILE A 116 19.87 -14.90 4.75
C ILE A 116 21.18 -15.28 5.43
N LEU A 117 21.34 -14.93 6.71
CA LEU A 117 22.57 -15.24 7.45
C LEU A 117 22.70 -16.72 7.76
N TYR A 118 21.60 -17.44 8.02
CA TYR A 118 21.62 -18.89 8.16
C TYR A 118 22.10 -19.57 6.87
N VAL A 119 21.61 -19.13 5.71
CA VAL A 119 22.06 -19.65 4.40
C VAL A 119 23.54 -19.32 4.19
N GLU A 120 23.98 -18.11 4.52
CA GLU A 120 25.40 -17.72 4.47
C GLU A 120 26.26 -18.67 5.31
N CYS A 121 25.85 -18.97 6.55
CA CYS A 121 26.55 -19.94 7.41
C CYS A 121 26.64 -21.31 6.75
N CYS A 122 25.53 -21.86 6.26
CA CYS A 122 25.53 -23.16 5.60
C CYS A 122 26.44 -23.21 4.35
N LEU A 123 26.55 -22.11 3.62
CA LEU A 123 27.44 -22.00 2.46
C LEU A 123 28.93 -21.95 2.87
N ILE A 124 29.25 -21.19 3.93
CA ILE A 124 30.62 -21.09 4.45
C ILE A 124 31.12 -22.43 4.97
N TYR A 125 30.26 -23.14 5.71
CA TYR A 125 30.59 -24.44 6.30
C TYR A 125 30.44 -25.63 5.35
N ASN A 126 29.86 -25.40 4.17
CA ASN A 126 29.61 -26.43 3.17
C ASN A 126 28.80 -27.64 3.69
N HIS A 127 27.99 -27.45 4.75
CA HIS A 127 27.04 -28.43 5.26
C HIS A 127 25.89 -27.76 6.04
N TYR A 128 24.83 -28.50 6.28
CA TYR A 128 23.69 -28.01 7.04
C TYR A 128 24.02 -27.91 8.53
N ILE A 129 23.88 -26.73 9.09
CA ILE A 129 24.07 -26.47 10.52
C ILE A 129 22.73 -26.65 11.23
N ASN A 130 22.78 -27.02 12.51
CA ASN A 130 21.56 -27.15 13.30
C ASN A 130 20.77 -25.83 13.35
N ILE A 131 19.53 -25.86 12.85
CA ILE A 131 18.66 -24.70 12.75
C ILE A 131 18.00 -24.31 14.10
N VAL A 132 17.97 -25.22 15.09
CA VAL A 132 17.24 -25.04 16.34
C VAL A 132 17.63 -23.76 17.10
N PRO A 133 18.93 -23.40 17.27
CA PRO A 133 19.29 -22.13 17.92
C PRO A 133 18.76 -20.91 17.19
N GLY A 134 18.78 -20.92 15.87
CA GLY A 134 18.19 -19.85 15.04
C GLY A 134 16.68 -19.73 15.25
N VAL A 135 15.95 -20.84 15.30
CA VAL A 135 14.50 -20.85 15.58
C VAL A 135 14.20 -20.31 16.98
N VAL A 136 14.98 -20.69 17.99
CA VAL A 136 14.84 -20.13 19.36
C VAL A 136 15.06 -18.63 19.36
N THR A 137 16.06 -18.13 18.63
CA THR A 137 16.32 -16.69 18.48
C THR A 137 15.14 -15.98 17.87
N VAL A 138 14.60 -16.48 16.76
CA VAL A 138 13.41 -15.91 16.11
C VAL A 138 12.21 -15.85 17.09
N VAL A 139 11.99 -16.88 17.88
CA VAL A 139 10.90 -16.87 18.88
C VAL A 139 11.13 -15.79 19.94
N LEU A 140 12.35 -15.64 20.47
CA LEU A 140 12.70 -14.58 21.42
C LEU A 140 12.57 -13.19 20.82
N GLN A 141 12.97 -13.01 19.57
CA GLN A 141 12.80 -11.77 18.82
C GLN A 141 11.30 -11.43 18.66
N ILE A 142 10.45 -12.40 18.33
CA ILE A 142 8.99 -12.19 18.22
C ILE A 142 8.42 -11.76 19.58
N VAL A 143 8.75 -12.45 20.66
CA VAL A 143 8.23 -12.15 22.01
C VAL A 143 8.62 -10.75 22.44
N GLY A 144 9.92 -10.41 22.40
CA GLY A 144 10.40 -9.10 22.83
C GLY A 144 9.91 -7.97 21.93
N THR A 145 9.89 -8.18 20.61
CA THR A 145 9.34 -7.21 19.65
C THR A 145 7.86 -6.95 19.92
N THR A 146 7.06 -8.00 20.16
CA THR A 146 5.64 -7.88 20.48
C THR A 146 5.42 -7.06 21.74
N ALA A 147 6.17 -7.36 22.80
CA ALA A 147 6.10 -6.62 24.06
C ALA A 147 6.47 -5.15 23.88
N LEU A 148 7.60 -4.86 23.21
CA LEU A 148 8.08 -3.49 22.99
C LEU A 148 7.13 -2.67 22.10
N VAL A 149 6.63 -3.24 21.02
CA VAL A 149 5.68 -2.56 20.12
C VAL A 149 4.37 -2.28 20.83
N THR A 150 3.81 -3.27 21.53
CA THR A 150 2.55 -3.12 22.27
C THR A 150 2.68 -2.06 23.36
N PHE A 151 3.73 -2.12 24.16
CA PHE A 151 4.01 -1.13 25.20
C PHE A 151 4.15 0.29 24.61
N THR A 152 4.97 0.43 23.56
CA THR A 152 5.20 1.73 22.92
C THR A 152 3.90 2.33 22.38
N LYS A 153 3.09 1.53 21.70
CA LYS A 153 1.81 2.01 21.17
C LYS A 153 0.82 2.37 22.25
N GLN A 154 0.70 1.52 23.28
CA GLN A 154 -0.20 1.82 24.39
C GLN A 154 0.23 3.11 25.10
N TYR A 155 1.52 3.30 25.30
CA TYR A 155 2.07 4.54 25.85
C TYR A 155 1.72 5.76 24.95
N MET A 156 1.90 5.64 23.63
CA MET A 156 1.57 6.72 22.70
C MET A 156 0.07 7.04 22.68
N ILE A 157 -0.79 6.03 22.68
CA ILE A 157 -2.26 6.23 22.70
C ILE A 157 -2.70 6.95 23.99
N ASN A 158 -2.10 6.60 25.12
CA ASN A 158 -2.48 7.18 26.42
C ASN A 158 -1.96 8.61 26.63
N HIS A 159 -0.82 8.97 26.01
CA HIS A 159 -0.16 10.26 26.28
C HIS A 159 -0.25 11.25 25.11
N ILE A 160 -0.56 10.79 23.89
CA ILE A 160 -0.64 11.66 22.72
C ILE A 160 -2.10 11.70 22.23
N PRO A 161 -2.85 12.75 22.55
CA PRO A 161 -4.23 12.87 22.11
C PRO A 161 -4.32 12.98 20.57
N PRO A 162 -5.40 12.49 19.94
CA PRO A 162 -5.61 12.61 18.50
C PRO A 162 -5.70 14.09 18.09
N LYS A 163 -5.31 14.38 16.85
CA LYS A 163 -5.40 15.72 16.29
C LYS A 163 -6.85 16.06 15.95
N THR A 164 -7.29 17.24 16.37
CA THR A 164 -8.57 17.78 15.94
C THR A 164 -8.55 18.01 14.44
N THR A 165 -9.50 17.47 13.73
CA THR A 165 -9.48 17.41 12.26
C THR A 165 -10.78 17.95 11.70
N ILE A 166 -10.68 18.77 10.64
CA ILE A 166 -11.80 19.16 9.81
C ILE A 166 -11.75 18.35 8.50
N LEU A 167 -12.87 17.79 8.09
CA LEU A 167 -13.05 17.13 6.80
C LEU A 167 -13.89 18.02 5.90
N ILE A 168 -13.30 18.48 4.80
CA ILE A 168 -13.97 19.28 3.77
C ILE A 168 -14.08 18.41 2.53
N TYR A 169 -15.28 18.19 2.02
CA TYR A 169 -15.53 17.35 0.85
C TYR A 169 -16.15 18.13 -0.30
N GLY A 170 -15.85 17.68 -1.53
CA GLY A 170 -16.30 18.34 -2.75
C GLY A 170 -17.82 18.21 -2.97
N LYS A 171 -18.40 19.17 -3.71
CA LYS A 171 -19.85 19.21 -4.04
C LYS A 171 -20.32 17.99 -4.84
N GLU A 172 -19.42 17.39 -5.62
CA GLU A 172 -19.73 16.21 -6.43
C GLU A 172 -19.86 14.92 -5.59
N ILE A 173 -19.40 14.97 -4.33
CA ILE A 173 -19.45 13.85 -3.40
C ILE A 173 -20.72 13.95 -2.56
N ASN A 174 -21.50 12.87 -2.54
CA ASN A 174 -22.66 12.79 -1.66
C ASN A 174 -22.22 12.78 -0.18
N GLU A 175 -23.00 13.40 0.69
CA GLU A 175 -22.72 13.43 2.13
C GLU A 175 -22.58 12.00 2.72
N TYR A 176 -23.34 11.04 2.20
CA TYR A 176 -23.22 9.64 2.59
C TYR A 176 -21.82 9.07 2.30
N ASP A 177 -21.24 9.35 1.13
CA ASP A 177 -19.92 8.85 0.76
C ASP A 177 -18.81 9.53 1.58
N ALA A 178 -18.98 10.83 1.88
CA ALA A 178 -18.09 11.57 2.77
C ALA A 178 -18.14 11.00 4.21
N GLU A 179 -19.35 10.66 4.73
CA GLU A 179 -19.51 10.01 6.03
C GLU A 179 -18.92 8.60 6.05
N GLN A 180 -19.04 7.82 4.97
CA GLN A 180 -18.37 6.53 4.83
C GLN A 180 -16.85 6.66 4.82
N PHE A 181 -16.32 7.68 4.15
CA PHE A 181 -14.88 7.99 4.19
C PHE A 181 -14.44 8.33 5.63
N LYS A 182 -15.18 9.19 6.33
CA LYS A 182 -14.92 9.53 7.73
C LYS A 182 -14.96 8.30 8.63
N LYS A 183 -15.96 7.42 8.50
CA LYS A 183 -16.05 6.15 9.26
C LYS A 183 -14.82 5.26 9.01
N ARG A 184 -14.43 5.08 7.75
CA ARG A 184 -13.23 4.29 7.40
C ARG A 184 -11.95 4.91 7.96
N LEU A 185 -11.83 6.24 7.90
CA LEU A 185 -10.70 6.99 8.46
C LEU A 185 -10.60 6.79 9.98
N LEU A 186 -11.71 6.96 10.70
CA LEU A 186 -11.74 6.83 12.15
C LEU A 186 -11.59 5.38 12.60
N ASN A 187 -12.12 4.40 11.90
CA ASN A 187 -11.91 2.98 12.23
C ASN A 187 -10.43 2.61 12.22
N LYS A 188 -9.68 3.10 11.24
CA LYS A 188 -8.25 2.76 11.12
C LYS A 188 -7.33 3.71 11.90
N TYR A 189 -7.67 4.99 11.99
CA TYR A 189 -6.79 6.05 12.48
C TYR A 189 -7.38 6.88 13.62
N LYS A 190 -8.32 6.31 14.44
CA LYS A 190 -8.95 6.99 15.58
C LYS A 190 -7.96 7.56 16.60
N HIS A 191 -6.78 6.96 16.71
CA HIS A 191 -5.73 7.43 17.61
C HIS A 191 -4.90 8.59 17.04
N LEU A 192 -5.04 8.90 15.75
CA LEU A 192 -4.36 10.01 15.08
C LEU A 192 -5.27 11.20 14.84
N PHE A 193 -6.52 10.94 14.46
CA PHE A 193 -7.48 11.94 14.04
C PHE A 193 -8.76 11.88 14.85
N SER A 194 -9.25 13.05 15.21
CA SER A 194 -10.58 13.26 15.79
C SER A 194 -11.31 14.23 14.88
N VAL A 195 -12.21 13.72 14.02
CA VAL A 195 -12.96 14.57 13.09
C VAL A 195 -14.05 15.31 13.83
N VAL A 196 -13.80 16.61 14.09
CA VAL A 196 -14.69 17.49 14.84
C VAL A 196 -15.73 18.15 13.93
N HIS A 197 -15.33 18.50 12.70
CA HIS A 197 -16.18 19.16 11.73
C HIS A 197 -16.12 18.40 10.39
N MET A 198 -17.27 18.29 9.72
CA MET A 198 -17.39 17.76 8.35
C MET A 198 -18.28 18.71 7.56
N GLU A 199 -17.77 19.22 6.44
CA GLU A 199 -18.43 20.25 5.65
C GLU A 199 -18.26 20.01 4.15
N CYS A 200 -19.31 20.38 3.40
CA CYS A 200 -19.22 20.48 1.96
C CYS A 200 -18.41 21.72 1.56
N GLU A 201 -17.66 21.65 0.46
CA GLU A 201 -16.92 22.80 -0.06
C GLU A 201 -17.87 23.98 -0.33
N ARG A 202 -17.44 25.19 0.03
CA ARG A 202 -18.16 26.44 -0.24
C ARG A 202 -17.54 27.13 -1.44
N THR A 203 -18.36 27.80 -2.24
CA THR A 203 -17.87 28.55 -3.39
C THR A 203 -17.05 29.77 -2.97
N SER A 204 -17.46 30.43 -1.86
CA SER A 204 -16.72 31.50 -1.21
C SER A 204 -15.95 30.96 -0.01
N ILE A 205 -14.62 31.01 -0.08
CA ILE A 205 -13.76 30.63 1.05
C ILE A 205 -13.87 31.64 2.20
N GLU A 206 -14.31 32.86 1.92
CA GLU A 206 -14.48 33.94 2.88
C GLU A 206 -15.46 33.55 3.98
N GLU A 207 -16.58 32.90 3.62
CA GLU A 207 -17.53 32.38 4.58
C GLU A 207 -16.92 31.32 5.50
N PHE A 208 -16.04 30.46 4.96
CA PHE A 208 -15.31 29.46 5.73
C PHE A 208 -14.33 30.12 6.71
N ILE A 209 -13.63 31.19 6.31
CA ILE A 209 -12.66 31.95 7.12
C ILE A 209 -13.35 32.63 8.29
N TYR A 210 -14.57 33.19 8.08
CA TYR A 210 -15.30 33.90 9.14
C TYR A 210 -15.73 33.03 10.31
N GLU A 211 -15.96 31.72 10.09
CA GLU A 211 -16.44 30.81 11.13
C GLU A 211 -15.40 30.38 12.18
N LYS A 212 -14.14 30.82 12.07
CA LYS A 212 -13.01 30.60 13.03
C LYS A 212 -13.03 29.24 13.72
N LYS A 213 -13.19 28.15 12.96
CA LYS A 213 -13.23 26.80 13.52
C LYS A 213 -11.87 26.37 14.03
N GLU A 214 -11.86 25.79 15.23
CA GLU A 214 -10.63 25.28 15.82
C GLU A 214 -10.34 23.86 15.34
N TYR A 215 -9.22 23.67 14.64
CA TYR A 215 -8.71 22.36 14.21
C TYR A 215 -7.19 22.39 14.07
N ASP A 216 -6.54 21.23 14.19
CA ASP A 216 -5.09 21.06 14.00
C ASP A 216 -4.75 20.69 12.56
N VAL A 217 -5.62 19.92 11.89
CA VAL A 217 -5.39 19.35 10.57
C VAL A 217 -6.65 19.45 9.72
N ALA A 218 -6.48 19.74 8.43
CA ALA A 218 -7.56 19.70 7.45
C ALA A 218 -7.39 18.48 6.52
N ILE A 219 -8.52 17.84 6.16
CA ILE A 219 -8.57 16.82 5.10
C ILE A 219 -9.47 17.38 4.00
N LEU A 220 -8.87 17.64 2.85
CA LEU A 220 -9.52 18.17 1.66
C LEU A 220 -9.82 16.97 0.73
N TYR A 221 -11.05 16.47 0.81
CA TYR A 221 -11.44 15.24 0.13
C TYR A 221 -12.23 15.55 -1.14
N GLU A 222 -11.66 15.20 -2.30
CA GLU A 222 -12.28 15.32 -3.64
C GLU A 222 -12.86 16.72 -3.93
N LEU A 223 -12.13 17.79 -3.57
CA LEU A 223 -12.55 19.15 -3.84
C LEU A 223 -12.50 19.46 -5.35
N SER A 224 -13.43 20.30 -5.80
CA SER A 224 -13.43 20.79 -7.18
C SER A 224 -12.19 21.66 -7.46
N ALA A 225 -11.67 21.57 -8.69
CA ALA A 225 -10.42 22.22 -9.09
C ALA A 225 -10.44 23.74 -8.81
N ASN A 226 -11.59 24.38 -8.97
CA ASN A 226 -11.76 25.84 -8.84
C ASN A 226 -11.53 26.36 -7.41
N VAL A 227 -11.87 25.56 -6.39
CA VAL A 227 -11.78 25.99 -4.99
C VAL A 227 -10.61 25.34 -4.25
N ARG A 228 -10.13 24.19 -4.71
CA ARG A 228 -9.04 23.43 -4.08
C ARG A 228 -7.80 24.30 -3.80
N GLY A 229 -7.37 25.06 -4.81
CA GLY A 229 -6.22 25.96 -4.67
C GLY A 229 -6.42 27.03 -3.59
N LYS A 230 -7.63 27.57 -3.46
CA LYS A 230 -7.96 28.58 -2.44
C LYS A 230 -7.92 27.99 -1.04
N TYR A 231 -8.48 26.78 -0.84
CA TYR A 231 -8.41 26.07 0.45
C TYR A 231 -6.96 25.73 0.84
N MET A 232 -6.15 25.26 -0.12
CA MET A 232 -4.74 24.97 0.13
C MET A 232 -3.97 26.26 0.51
N ALA A 233 -4.16 27.36 -0.21
CA ALA A 233 -3.53 28.65 0.11
C ALA A 233 -3.91 29.12 1.52
N HIS A 234 -5.20 29.06 1.86
CA HIS A 234 -5.67 29.42 3.21
C HIS A 234 -5.03 28.53 4.30
N MET A 235 -4.92 27.21 4.10
CA MET A 235 -4.27 26.32 5.08
C MET A 235 -2.78 26.67 5.26
N ILE A 236 -2.10 27.05 4.16
CA ILE A 236 -0.69 27.48 4.21
C ILE A 236 -0.56 28.80 4.99
N GLU A 237 -1.40 29.80 4.74
CA GLU A 237 -1.43 31.07 5.46
C GLU A 237 -1.67 30.87 6.95
N GLN A 238 -2.59 29.96 7.30
CA GLN A 238 -2.88 29.60 8.71
C GLN A 238 -1.83 28.67 9.32
N LYS A 239 -0.77 28.31 8.59
CA LYS A 239 0.27 27.34 9.00
C LYS A 239 -0.31 25.99 9.47
N LYS A 240 -1.45 25.56 8.91
CA LYS A 240 -2.12 24.31 9.25
C LYS A 240 -1.63 23.18 8.35
N ALA A 241 -1.42 22.00 8.94
CA ALA A 241 -1.17 20.79 8.17
C ALA A 241 -2.46 20.36 7.45
N PHE A 242 -2.35 19.88 6.22
CA PHE A 242 -3.50 19.37 5.50
C PHE A 242 -3.14 18.16 4.63
N TYR A 243 -4.16 17.35 4.37
CA TYR A 243 -4.15 16.27 3.39
C TYR A 243 -5.09 16.67 2.27
N VAL A 244 -4.73 16.38 1.03
CA VAL A 244 -5.55 16.67 -0.14
C VAL A 244 -5.63 15.45 -1.05
N SER A 245 -6.82 15.13 -1.55
CA SER A 245 -6.99 14.12 -2.59
C SER A 245 -6.38 14.64 -3.89
N PRO A 246 -5.36 13.98 -4.44
CA PRO A 246 -4.76 14.42 -5.69
C PRO A 246 -5.67 14.09 -6.87
N THR A 247 -5.66 14.91 -7.92
CA THR A 247 -6.31 14.60 -9.19
C THR A 247 -5.40 13.75 -10.09
N VAL A 248 -5.93 13.30 -11.22
CA VAL A 248 -5.14 12.56 -12.24
C VAL A 248 -4.04 13.46 -12.80
N GLU A 249 -4.35 14.76 -13.03
CA GLU A 249 -3.38 15.74 -13.51
C GLU A 249 -2.23 15.94 -12.51
N ASP A 250 -2.52 16.01 -11.20
CA ASP A 250 -1.49 16.10 -10.16
C ASP A 250 -0.54 14.90 -10.22
N MET A 251 -1.06 13.71 -10.53
CA MET A 251 -0.23 12.51 -10.68
C MET A 251 0.66 12.60 -11.92
N MET A 252 0.15 13.11 -13.04
CA MET A 252 0.92 13.32 -14.28
C MET A 252 2.00 14.38 -14.08
N PHE A 253 1.72 15.47 -13.36
CA PHE A 253 2.71 16.50 -13.07
C PHE A 253 3.93 15.99 -12.29
N LYS A 254 3.82 14.91 -11.55
CA LYS A 254 4.98 14.28 -10.88
C LYS A 254 6.03 13.73 -11.84
N GLY A 255 5.63 13.33 -13.05
CA GLY A 255 6.53 12.90 -14.12
C GLY A 255 7.18 14.06 -14.87
N CYS A 256 6.74 15.30 -14.62
CA CYS A 256 7.28 16.47 -15.30
C CYS A 256 8.64 16.90 -14.75
N VAL A 257 9.53 17.32 -15.64
CA VAL A 257 10.83 17.91 -15.29
C VAL A 257 10.74 19.43 -15.42
N PRO A 258 11.09 20.21 -14.38
CA PRO A 258 11.11 21.65 -14.48
C PRO A 258 12.16 22.11 -15.51
N LYS A 259 11.76 23.01 -16.40
CA LYS A 259 12.60 23.63 -17.42
C LYS A 259 12.41 25.13 -17.38
N HIS A 260 13.45 25.87 -17.71
CA HIS A 260 13.38 27.32 -17.94
C HIS A 260 13.47 27.56 -19.43
N LEU A 261 12.46 28.19 -20.01
CA LEU A 261 12.50 28.71 -21.36
C LEU A 261 12.34 30.21 -21.26
N LEU A 262 13.39 30.93 -21.63
CA LEU A 262 13.52 32.37 -21.35
C LEU A 262 13.36 32.63 -19.86
N ASP A 263 12.53 33.56 -19.45
CA ASP A 263 12.27 33.90 -18.04
C ASP A 263 11.06 33.17 -17.45
N THR A 264 10.49 32.21 -18.19
CA THR A 264 9.29 31.48 -17.78
C THR A 264 9.66 30.07 -17.29
N PRO A 265 9.32 29.71 -16.04
CA PRO A 265 9.41 28.33 -15.56
C PRO A 265 8.32 27.49 -16.22
N LEU A 266 8.70 26.40 -16.85
CA LEU A 266 7.80 25.46 -17.50
C LEU A 266 8.01 24.04 -16.96
N MET A 267 6.93 23.25 -16.94
CA MET A 267 6.99 21.83 -16.61
C MET A 267 6.99 21.04 -17.93
N LYS A 268 8.13 20.40 -18.24
CA LYS A 268 8.25 19.54 -19.42
C LYS A 268 7.79 18.15 -19.06
N TYR A 269 6.77 17.66 -19.76
CA TYR A 269 6.35 16.26 -19.72
C TYR A 269 6.99 15.52 -20.89
N ASP A 270 7.79 14.48 -20.59
CA ASP A 270 8.36 13.62 -21.60
C ASP A 270 7.46 12.41 -21.81
N TYR A 271 6.96 12.24 -23.03
CA TYR A 271 6.09 11.10 -23.39
C TYR A 271 6.80 9.73 -23.31
N VAL A 272 8.12 9.72 -23.18
CA VAL A 272 8.91 8.49 -23.11
C VAL A 272 8.83 7.92 -21.70
N TYR A 273 7.82 7.09 -21.45
CA TYR A 273 7.60 6.44 -20.15
C TYR A 273 8.69 5.43 -19.77
N GLU A 274 9.40 4.93 -20.77
CA GLU A 274 10.38 3.88 -20.55
C GLU A 274 11.54 4.09 -21.53
N SER A 275 12.70 4.52 -21.03
CA SER A 275 13.90 4.51 -21.87
C SER A 275 14.21 3.06 -22.28
N LYS A 276 14.79 2.84 -23.45
CA LYS A 276 15.20 1.49 -23.89
C LYS A 276 16.03 0.79 -22.81
N ASP A 277 16.90 1.52 -22.15
CA ASP A 277 17.76 0.99 -21.07
C ASP A 277 16.95 0.54 -19.85
N THR A 278 15.96 1.31 -19.43
CA THR A 278 15.09 0.95 -18.30
C THR A 278 14.25 -0.27 -18.64
N TYR A 279 13.72 -0.34 -19.84
CA TYR A 279 12.97 -1.50 -20.33
C TYR A 279 13.81 -2.78 -20.28
N TRP A 280 15.02 -2.77 -20.83
CA TRP A 280 15.86 -3.96 -20.86
C TRP A 280 16.31 -4.41 -19.47
N LYS A 281 16.68 -3.47 -18.60
CA LYS A 281 17.03 -3.77 -17.19
C LYS A 281 15.85 -4.41 -16.45
N LYS A 282 14.66 -3.85 -16.62
CA LYS A 282 13.42 -4.41 -16.05
C LYS A 282 13.13 -5.79 -16.62
N ARG A 283 13.27 -5.97 -17.94
CA ARG A 283 13.01 -7.25 -18.62
C ARG A 283 13.98 -8.36 -18.14
N VAL A 284 15.23 -8.06 -17.95
CA VAL A 284 16.21 -8.99 -17.37
C VAL A 284 15.80 -9.39 -15.95
N LEU A 285 15.42 -8.43 -15.10
CA LEU A 285 14.91 -8.71 -13.77
C LEU A 285 13.67 -9.62 -13.81
N ASP A 286 12.72 -9.33 -14.69
CA ASP A 286 11.50 -10.12 -14.88
C ASP A 286 11.81 -11.56 -15.24
N ILE A 287 12.72 -11.79 -16.20
CA ILE A 287 13.11 -13.13 -16.66
C ILE A 287 13.84 -13.90 -15.56
N VAL A 288 14.88 -13.29 -14.96
CA VAL A 288 15.69 -13.95 -13.93
C VAL A 288 14.84 -14.33 -12.71
N PHE A 289 14.08 -13.38 -12.19
CA PHE A 289 13.23 -13.61 -11.02
C PHE A 289 12.12 -14.62 -11.29
N SER A 290 11.44 -14.51 -12.44
CA SER A 290 10.36 -15.46 -12.80
C SER A 290 10.87 -16.88 -13.00
N THR A 291 12.03 -17.03 -13.64
CA THR A 291 12.67 -18.35 -13.82
C THR A 291 13.04 -18.96 -12.48
N PHE A 292 13.67 -18.15 -11.60
CA PHE A 292 14.05 -18.59 -10.25
C PHE A 292 12.83 -19.04 -9.44
N VAL A 293 11.75 -18.22 -9.41
CA VAL A 293 10.53 -18.57 -8.67
C VAL A 293 9.89 -19.82 -9.21
N LEU A 294 9.72 -19.96 -10.54
CA LEU A 294 9.12 -21.15 -11.13
C LEU A 294 9.92 -22.42 -10.86
N LEU A 295 11.25 -22.36 -10.95
CA LEU A 295 12.12 -23.51 -10.65
C LEU A 295 11.99 -23.90 -9.17
N LEU A 296 12.08 -22.93 -8.26
CA LEU A 296 12.00 -23.18 -6.82
C LEU A 296 10.63 -23.75 -6.39
N THR A 297 9.54 -23.24 -6.98
CA THR A 297 8.18 -23.64 -6.62
C THR A 297 7.65 -24.79 -7.47
N SER A 298 8.37 -25.25 -8.50
CA SER A 298 7.91 -26.27 -9.44
C SER A 298 7.36 -27.55 -8.80
N PRO A 299 7.96 -28.16 -7.74
CA PRO A 299 7.39 -29.36 -7.11
C PRO A 299 6.01 -29.08 -6.52
N ILE A 300 5.82 -27.92 -5.89
CA ILE A 300 4.54 -27.52 -5.27
C ILE A 300 3.51 -27.26 -6.38
N LEU A 301 3.91 -26.58 -7.46
CA LEU A 301 3.01 -26.29 -8.58
C LEU A 301 2.54 -27.55 -9.29
N LEU A 302 3.41 -28.56 -9.46
CA LEU A 302 3.06 -29.87 -10.00
C LEU A 302 2.08 -30.61 -9.09
N LEU A 303 2.30 -30.58 -7.77
CA LEU A 303 1.37 -31.16 -6.80
C LEU A 303 0.00 -30.50 -6.87
N ILE A 304 -0.07 -29.16 -6.92
CA ILE A 304 -1.32 -28.41 -7.05
C ILE A 304 -2.04 -28.80 -8.37
N ALA A 305 -1.30 -28.86 -9.47
CA ALA A 305 -1.85 -29.28 -10.78
C ALA A 305 -2.48 -30.68 -10.72
N LEU A 306 -1.81 -31.63 -10.03
CA LEU A 306 -2.33 -32.96 -9.82
C LEU A 306 -3.59 -32.95 -8.94
N LEU A 307 -3.59 -32.22 -7.84
CA LEU A 307 -4.76 -32.11 -6.94
C LEU A 307 -5.98 -31.51 -7.64
N ILE A 308 -5.80 -30.44 -8.44
CA ILE A 308 -6.89 -29.88 -9.24
C ILE A 308 -7.44 -30.92 -10.24
N LYS A 309 -6.54 -31.69 -10.87
CA LYS A 309 -6.96 -32.71 -11.85
C LYS A 309 -7.69 -33.87 -11.20
N LEU A 310 -7.32 -34.25 -9.99
CA LEU A 310 -7.94 -35.35 -9.23
C LEU A 310 -9.30 -34.94 -8.62
N GLU A 311 -9.53 -33.65 -8.31
CA GLU A 311 -10.74 -33.18 -7.65
C GLU A 311 -11.98 -33.32 -8.54
N ASP A 312 -11.91 -32.94 -9.82
CA ASP A 312 -13.06 -32.96 -10.75
C ASP A 312 -12.73 -33.31 -12.20
N GLY A 313 -11.50 -33.72 -12.49
CA GLY A 313 -11.06 -34.13 -13.83
C GLY A 313 -10.91 -33.02 -14.88
N GLY A 314 -11.30 -31.79 -14.55
CA GLY A 314 -11.30 -30.65 -15.47
C GLY A 314 -9.90 -30.08 -15.79
N PRO A 315 -9.82 -28.96 -16.53
CA PRO A 315 -8.54 -28.32 -16.87
C PRO A 315 -7.84 -27.77 -15.65
N VAL A 316 -6.50 -27.90 -15.61
CA VAL A 316 -5.65 -27.39 -14.51
C VAL A 316 -5.58 -25.87 -14.51
N PHE A 317 -5.49 -25.26 -15.70
CA PHE A 317 -5.36 -23.83 -15.87
C PHE A 317 -6.68 -23.18 -16.27
N PHE A 318 -6.93 -22.03 -15.63
CA PHE A 318 -7.95 -21.07 -16.04
C PHE A 318 -7.29 -19.98 -16.86
N LYS A 319 -7.89 -19.62 -18.00
CA LYS A 319 -7.44 -18.57 -18.91
C LYS A 319 -8.49 -17.49 -19.02
N GLN A 320 -8.07 -16.24 -19.03
CA GLN A 320 -8.96 -15.10 -19.15
C GLN A 320 -8.29 -13.98 -19.95
N LYS A 321 -9.04 -13.36 -20.86
CA LYS A 321 -8.56 -12.22 -21.66
C LYS A 321 -8.38 -10.98 -20.77
N ARG A 322 -7.22 -10.32 -20.87
CA ARG A 322 -6.84 -9.13 -20.14
C ARG A 322 -6.14 -8.15 -21.06
N CYS A 323 -6.21 -6.84 -20.69
CA CYS A 323 -5.49 -5.79 -21.37
C CYS A 323 -4.14 -5.52 -20.71
N THR A 324 -3.09 -5.33 -21.52
CA THR A 324 -1.76 -4.91 -21.11
C THR A 324 -1.32 -3.66 -21.90
N LYS A 325 0.00 -3.41 -21.98
CA LYS A 325 0.57 -2.24 -22.68
C LYS A 325 -0.05 -2.06 -24.07
N ASP A 326 -0.33 -0.79 -24.42
CA ASP A 326 -0.91 -0.35 -25.69
C ASP A 326 -2.27 -1.04 -26.01
N LYS A 327 -3.05 -1.35 -24.97
CA LYS A 327 -4.34 -2.08 -25.07
C LYS A 327 -4.24 -3.47 -25.67
N ARG A 328 -3.04 -4.05 -25.78
CA ARG A 328 -2.85 -5.40 -26.30
C ARG A 328 -3.57 -6.40 -25.40
N VAL A 329 -4.36 -7.28 -26.00
CA VAL A 329 -5.08 -8.34 -25.29
C VAL A 329 -4.22 -9.60 -25.21
N PHE A 330 -4.15 -10.23 -24.05
CA PHE A 330 -3.47 -11.49 -23.81
C PHE A 330 -4.30 -12.39 -22.89
N GLU A 331 -3.96 -13.67 -22.81
CA GLU A 331 -4.59 -14.62 -21.89
C GLU A 331 -3.77 -14.73 -20.61
N ILE A 332 -4.30 -14.21 -19.47
CA ILE A 332 -3.71 -14.42 -18.17
C ILE A 332 -3.91 -15.87 -17.72
N LEU A 333 -2.85 -16.49 -17.20
CA LEU A 333 -2.86 -17.87 -16.72
C LEU A 333 -3.00 -17.89 -15.20
N LYS A 334 -3.94 -18.72 -14.71
CA LYS A 334 -4.10 -19.00 -13.27
C LYS A 334 -4.35 -20.51 -13.08
N PHE A 335 -4.09 -21.02 -11.90
CA PHE A 335 -4.67 -22.31 -11.53
C PHE A 335 -6.18 -22.18 -11.40
N ARG A 336 -6.92 -23.16 -11.86
CA ARG A 336 -8.37 -23.20 -11.70
C ARG A 336 -8.71 -23.42 -10.23
N SER A 337 -9.45 -22.50 -9.66
CA SER A 337 -9.91 -22.50 -8.27
C SER A 337 -11.42 -22.60 -8.12
N MET A 338 -12.14 -22.65 -9.25
CA MET A 338 -13.59 -22.78 -9.29
C MET A 338 -14.00 -23.99 -10.13
N ILE A 339 -15.23 -24.45 -9.94
CA ILE A 339 -15.84 -25.53 -10.74
C ILE A 339 -15.82 -25.17 -12.23
N VAL A 340 -15.86 -26.22 -13.09
CA VAL A 340 -15.99 -26.04 -14.52
C VAL A 340 -17.29 -25.27 -14.79
N ASP A 341 -17.25 -24.29 -15.71
CA ASP A 341 -18.42 -23.46 -16.06
C ASP A 341 -18.93 -22.51 -14.96
N ALA A 342 -18.11 -22.16 -13.96
CA ALA A 342 -18.48 -21.23 -12.89
C ALA A 342 -19.01 -19.85 -13.39
N GLU A 343 -18.64 -19.41 -14.58
CA GLU A 343 -19.07 -18.15 -15.22
C GLU A 343 -20.15 -18.38 -16.32
N LYS A 344 -20.72 -19.57 -16.46
CA LYS A 344 -21.69 -19.89 -17.54
C LYS A 344 -22.97 -19.02 -17.50
N HIS A 345 -23.34 -18.52 -16.31
CA HIS A 345 -24.48 -17.63 -16.10
C HIS A 345 -24.07 -16.16 -15.95
N GLY A 346 -22.94 -15.78 -16.52
CA GLY A 346 -22.38 -14.43 -16.46
C GLY A 346 -21.32 -14.25 -15.38
N VAL A 347 -20.59 -13.14 -15.52
CA VAL A 347 -19.53 -12.77 -14.59
C VAL A 347 -20.12 -12.22 -13.30
N LYS A 348 -20.00 -12.95 -12.21
CA LYS A 348 -20.40 -12.48 -10.88
C LYS A 348 -19.18 -12.24 -10.01
N PRO A 349 -19.13 -11.12 -9.23
CA PRO A 349 -18.09 -10.91 -8.22
C PRO A 349 -18.01 -12.11 -7.28
N CYS A 350 -16.80 -12.44 -6.84
CA CYS A 350 -16.61 -13.49 -5.84
C CYS A 350 -17.01 -12.96 -4.45
N VAL A 351 -17.82 -13.73 -3.74
CA VAL A 351 -18.24 -13.43 -2.36
C VAL A 351 -17.48 -14.31 -1.37
N GLU A 352 -17.54 -13.97 -0.07
CA GLU A 352 -16.74 -14.63 0.97
C GLU A 352 -16.98 -16.15 1.08
N HIS A 353 -18.23 -16.61 0.90
CA HIS A 353 -18.60 -18.03 0.87
C HIS A 353 -19.20 -18.40 -0.49
N ASP A 354 -18.37 -18.43 -1.53
CA ASP A 354 -18.79 -18.70 -2.89
C ASP A 354 -18.74 -20.20 -3.18
N ASP A 355 -19.91 -20.84 -3.31
CA ASP A 355 -20.06 -22.28 -3.56
C ASP A 355 -19.40 -22.76 -4.87
N ARG A 356 -19.03 -21.83 -5.76
CA ARG A 356 -18.31 -22.15 -7.00
C ARG A 356 -16.83 -22.48 -6.74
N ILE A 357 -16.28 -22.19 -5.56
CA ILE A 357 -14.88 -22.43 -5.25
C ILE A 357 -14.69 -23.88 -4.80
N THR A 358 -13.75 -24.62 -5.43
CA THR A 358 -13.43 -25.99 -5.06
C THR A 358 -12.65 -26.05 -3.75
N LYS A 359 -12.52 -27.23 -3.11
CA LYS A 359 -11.77 -27.39 -1.85
C LYS A 359 -10.29 -27.03 -2.04
N VAL A 360 -9.67 -27.53 -3.12
CA VAL A 360 -8.30 -27.15 -3.51
C VAL A 360 -8.26 -25.68 -3.84
N GLY A 361 -9.30 -25.16 -4.51
CA GLY A 361 -9.46 -23.74 -4.84
C GLY A 361 -9.40 -22.82 -3.63
N HIS A 362 -10.07 -23.16 -2.52
CA HIS A 362 -10.01 -22.37 -1.27
C HIS A 362 -8.57 -22.26 -0.75
N PHE A 363 -7.84 -23.39 -0.73
CA PHE A 363 -6.45 -23.39 -0.27
C PHE A 363 -5.54 -22.53 -1.14
N ILE A 364 -5.56 -22.74 -2.48
CA ILE A 364 -4.66 -22.00 -3.39
C ILE A 364 -4.97 -20.52 -3.47
N ARG A 365 -6.24 -20.09 -3.31
CA ARG A 365 -6.65 -18.68 -3.25
C ARG A 365 -6.17 -18.02 -1.94
N LYS A 366 -6.35 -18.70 -0.80
CA LYS A 366 -5.89 -18.20 0.49
C LYS A 366 -4.37 -18.00 0.53
N THR A 367 -3.63 -18.87 -0.14
CA THR A 367 -2.15 -18.82 -0.23
C THR A 367 -1.63 -18.04 -1.44
N ARG A 368 -2.50 -17.51 -2.31
CA ARG A 368 -2.15 -16.85 -3.58
C ARG A 368 -1.39 -17.75 -4.57
N LEU A 369 -1.36 -19.04 -4.35
CA LEU A 369 -0.72 -20.00 -5.26
C LEU A 369 -1.46 -20.13 -6.59
N ASP A 370 -2.74 -19.76 -6.64
CA ASP A 370 -3.54 -19.71 -7.88
C ASP A 370 -2.98 -18.73 -8.91
N GLU A 371 -2.25 -17.70 -8.51
CA GLU A 371 -1.66 -16.69 -9.40
C GLU A 371 -0.23 -17.04 -9.88
N MET A 372 0.40 -18.10 -9.34
CA MET A 372 1.76 -18.50 -9.72
C MET A 372 1.97 -18.80 -11.21
N PRO A 373 1.01 -19.36 -11.96
CA PRO A 373 1.17 -19.57 -13.40
C PRO A 373 1.37 -18.27 -14.20
N GLN A 374 1.04 -17.09 -13.63
CA GLN A 374 1.28 -15.80 -14.28
C GLN A 374 2.77 -15.52 -14.51
N PHE A 375 3.69 -16.14 -13.76
CA PHE A 375 5.12 -16.07 -14.07
C PHE A 375 5.46 -16.58 -15.47
N ILE A 376 4.66 -17.50 -16.03
CA ILE A 376 4.78 -17.93 -17.44
C ILE A 376 4.40 -16.78 -18.39
N ASN A 377 3.36 -16.01 -18.08
CA ASN A 377 3.01 -14.82 -18.86
C ASN A 377 4.12 -13.77 -18.80
N ILE A 378 4.78 -13.62 -17.63
CA ILE A 378 5.92 -12.71 -17.49
C ILE A 378 7.10 -13.18 -18.35
N LEU A 379 7.43 -14.47 -18.36
CA LEU A 379 8.48 -15.03 -19.23
C LEU A 379 8.16 -14.83 -20.72
N LYS A 380 6.90 -14.95 -21.12
CA LYS A 380 6.46 -14.68 -22.50
C LYS A 380 6.54 -13.20 -22.89
N GLY A 381 6.57 -12.28 -21.92
CA GLY A 381 6.56 -10.83 -22.17
C GLY A 381 5.16 -10.24 -22.31
N ASP A 382 4.13 -10.94 -21.86
CA ASP A 382 2.76 -10.41 -21.79
C ASP A 382 2.58 -9.48 -20.60
N MET A 383 3.34 -9.74 -19.53
CA MET A 383 3.31 -9.03 -18.25
C MET A 383 4.72 -8.76 -17.74
N SER A 384 4.80 -7.93 -16.71
CA SER A 384 5.97 -7.72 -15.84
C SER A 384 5.65 -8.19 -14.42
N ILE A 385 6.66 -8.34 -13.57
CA ILE A 385 6.45 -8.59 -12.14
C ILE A 385 5.73 -7.39 -11.52
N VAL A 386 6.19 -6.17 -11.82
CA VAL A 386 5.65 -4.94 -11.25
C VAL A 386 5.02 -4.06 -12.32
N GLY A 387 3.79 -3.64 -12.09
CA GLY A 387 3.04 -2.77 -13.00
C GLY A 387 1.58 -2.64 -12.59
N PRO A 388 0.78 -1.85 -13.31
CA PRO A 388 -0.67 -1.80 -13.15
C PRO A 388 -1.29 -3.19 -13.35
N ARG A 389 -2.23 -3.59 -12.47
CA ARG A 389 -2.88 -4.90 -12.63
C ARG A 389 -3.65 -4.97 -13.94
N PRO A 390 -3.42 -6.00 -14.80
CA PRO A 390 -4.16 -6.16 -16.03
C PRO A 390 -5.66 -6.37 -15.76
N GLU A 391 -6.50 -5.50 -16.30
CA GLU A 391 -7.95 -5.58 -16.14
C GLU A 391 -8.60 -6.37 -17.27
N ARG A 392 -9.84 -6.87 -17.06
CA ARG A 392 -10.66 -7.51 -18.09
C ARG A 392 -10.94 -6.53 -19.22
N VAL A 393 -11.07 -7.01 -20.43
CA VAL A 393 -11.35 -6.17 -21.61
C VAL A 393 -12.64 -5.37 -21.40
N GLU A 394 -13.69 -6.04 -20.90
CA GLU A 394 -15.00 -5.44 -20.65
C GLU A 394 -14.92 -4.30 -19.61
N HIS A 395 -14.14 -4.50 -18.55
CA HIS A 395 -13.93 -3.46 -17.52
C HIS A 395 -13.14 -2.28 -18.06
N VAL A 396 -12.12 -2.53 -18.90
CA VAL A 396 -11.33 -1.45 -19.53
C VAL A 396 -12.22 -0.61 -20.43
N GLU A 397 -13.08 -1.24 -21.23
CA GLU A 397 -14.03 -0.55 -22.11
C GLU A 397 -15.02 0.29 -21.30
N GLN A 398 -15.59 -0.28 -20.24
CA GLN A 398 -16.52 0.42 -19.36
C GLN A 398 -15.83 1.61 -18.67
N TYR A 399 -14.72 1.36 -17.97
CA TYR A 399 -14.03 2.42 -17.22
C TYR A 399 -13.45 3.52 -18.11
N THR A 400 -13.03 3.20 -19.34
CA THR A 400 -12.54 4.23 -20.27
C THR A 400 -13.69 5.12 -20.81
N LYS A 401 -14.92 4.64 -20.84
CA LYS A 401 -16.09 5.46 -21.16
C LYS A 401 -16.42 6.44 -20.04
N GLU A 402 -16.31 5.98 -18.78
CA GLU A 402 -16.60 6.79 -17.59
C GLU A 402 -15.43 7.73 -17.23
N ILE A 403 -14.20 7.26 -17.40
CA ILE A 403 -12.92 7.94 -17.06
C ILE A 403 -11.99 7.77 -18.27
N PRO A 404 -11.96 8.71 -19.22
CA PRO A 404 -11.14 8.58 -20.43
C PRO A 404 -9.65 8.36 -20.13
N GLU A 405 -9.14 8.94 -19.04
CA GLU A 405 -7.76 8.82 -18.54
C GLU A 405 -7.44 7.39 -18.04
N PHE A 406 -8.43 6.54 -17.83
CA PHE A 406 -8.21 5.16 -17.38
C PHE A 406 -7.32 4.37 -18.36
N ALA A 407 -7.31 4.76 -19.64
CA ALA A 407 -6.42 4.21 -20.65
C ALA A 407 -4.93 4.47 -20.36
N TYR A 408 -4.58 5.49 -19.59
CA TYR A 408 -3.19 5.86 -19.31
C TYR A 408 -2.45 4.80 -18.50
N ARG A 409 -3.14 3.97 -17.72
CA ARG A 409 -2.53 2.85 -17.01
C ARG A 409 -1.94 1.78 -17.92
N MET A 410 -2.35 1.74 -19.19
CA MET A 410 -1.87 0.79 -20.21
C MET A 410 -0.69 1.34 -21.02
N LYS A 411 -0.02 2.39 -20.58
CA LYS A 411 1.22 2.90 -21.18
C LYS A 411 2.44 2.02 -20.87
N VAL A 412 2.35 1.18 -19.85
CA VAL A 412 3.37 0.22 -19.43
C VAL A 412 2.81 -1.20 -19.40
N LEU A 413 3.68 -2.21 -19.30
CA LEU A 413 3.24 -3.61 -19.15
C LEU A 413 2.43 -3.78 -17.86
N GLY A 414 1.38 -4.58 -17.95
CA GLY A 414 0.63 -5.00 -16.77
C GLY A 414 1.49 -5.81 -15.81
N GLY A 415 1.29 -5.63 -14.48
CA GLY A 415 2.07 -6.26 -13.43
C GLY A 415 1.33 -7.37 -12.68
N LEU A 416 2.08 -8.35 -12.18
CA LEU A 416 1.62 -9.31 -11.19
C LEU A 416 1.35 -8.60 -9.84
N THR A 417 2.22 -7.67 -9.47
CA THR A 417 2.05 -6.74 -8.35
C THR A 417 2.22 -5.28 -8.79
N GLY A 418 1.84 -4.33 -7.94
CA GLY A 418 1.96 -2.90 -8.21
C GLY A 418 1.41 -2.02 -7.10
N TYR A 419 1.44 -0.71 -7.30
CA TYR A 419 0.97 0.24 -6.29
C TYR A 419 -0.47 0.01 -5.87
N ALA A 420 -1.38 -0.19 -6.83
CA ALA A 420 -2.80 -0.41 -6.55
C ALA A 420 -3.06 -1.73 -5.79
N GLN A 421 -2.25 -2.77 -6.04
CA GLN A 421 -2.36 -4.05 -5.32
C GLN A 421 -1.85 -3.98 -3.89
N ILE A 422 -0.85 -3.13 -3.61
CA ILE A 422 -0.20 -3.00 -2.30
C ILE A 422 -0.91 -1.99 -1.41
N TYR A 423 -1.30 -0.85 -1.95
CA TYR A 423 -1.87 0.27 -1.19
C TYR A 423 -3.39 0.40 -1.36
N GLY A 424 -3.96 -0.16 -2.42
CA GLY A 424 -5.39 -0.29 -2.61
C GLY A 424 -5.98 -1.46 -1.81
N LYS A 425 -7.29 -1.45 -1.64
CA LYS A 425 -8.08 -2.56 -1.12
C LYS A 425 -8.96 -3.11 -2.24
N TYR A 426 -9.59 -4.25 -2.00
CA TYR A 426 -10.51 -4.85 -2.97
C TYR A 426 -11.61 -3.85 -3.44
N ASN A 427 -12.07 -2.99 -2.54
CA ASN A 427 -13.13 -1.99 -2.77
C ASN A 427 -12.60 -0.62 -3.25
N THR A 428 -11.34 -0.53 -3.69
CA THR A 428 -10.77 0.72 -4.21
C THR A 428 -11.46 1.08 -5.53
N SER A 429 -11.94 2.33 -5.67
CA SER A 429 -12.60 2.81 -6.88
C SER A 429 -11.70 2.70 -8.11
N ALA A 430 -12.28 2.66 -9.31
CA ALA A 430 -11.51 2.67 -10.57
C ALA A 430 -10.63 3.92 -10.67
N TYR A 431 -11.13 5.07 -10.19
CA TYR A 431 -10.42 6.34 -10.18
C TYR A 431 -9.22 6.32 -9.22
N ASP A 432 -9.37 5.78 -8.01
CA ASP A 432 -8.26 5.66 -7.07
C ASP A 432 -7.23 4.62 -7.53
N LYS A 433 -7.67 3.52 -8.17
CA LYS A 433 -6.75 2.57 -8.82
C LYS A 433 -5.91 3.26 -9.89
N LEU A 434 -6.55 4.09 -10.73
CA LEU A 434 -5.86 4.87 -11.76
C LEU A 434 -4.81 5.80 -11.14
N ARG A 435 -5.16 6.54 -10.08
CA ARG A 435 -4.21 7.43 -9.36
C ARG A 435 -3.00 6.68 -8.84
N LEU A 436 -3.22 5.50 -8.22
CA LEU A 436 -2.14 4.66 -7.70
C LEU A 436 -1.27 4.08 -8.83
N ASP A 437 -1.88 3.68 -9.93
CA ASP A 437 -1.16 3.16 -11.08
C ASP A 437 -0.34 4.25 -11.77
N LEU A 438 -0.88 5.46 -11.92
CA LEU A 438 -0.14 6.60 -12.46
C LEU A 438 1.01 7.00 -11.54
N LEU A 439 0.82 6.95 -10.21
CA LEU A 439 1.90 7.20 -9.27
C LEU A 439 3.08 6.24 -9.48
N TYR A 440 2.82 4.98 -9.82
CA TYR A 440 3.85 4.01 -10.20
C TYR A 440 4.48 4.36 -11.54
N ILE A 441 3.67 4.60 -12.56
CA ILE A 441 4.12 4.85 -13.94
C ILE A 441 5.07 6.05 -14.00
N GLU A 442 4.72 7.15 -13.32
CA GLU A 442 5.50 8.39 -13.33
C GLU A 442 6.79 8.31 -12.46
N ASN A 443 6.90 7.32 -11.55
CA ASN A 443 8.08 7.14 -10.69
C ASN A 443 8.80 5.81 -10.94
N GLN A 444 8.57 5.18 -12.08
CA GLN A 444 9.10 3.86 -12.40
C GLN A 444 10.64 3.81 -12.28
N SER A 445 11.13 2.85 -11.51
CA SER A 445 12.56 2.57 -11.35
C SER A 445 12.77 1.14 -10.82
N LEU A 446 13.94 0.53 -11.09
CA LEU A 446 14.28 -0.79 -10.57
C LEU A 446 14.25 -0.85 -9.03
N VAL A 447 14.66 0.23 -8.37
CA VAL A 447 14.62 0.33 -6.91
C VAL A 447 13.18 0.31 -6.41
N LEU A 448 12.27 1.01 -7.10
CA LEU A 448 10.85 0.99 -6.79
C LEU A 448 10.25 -0.40 -7.05
N ASP A 449 10.61 -1.05 -8.16
CA ASP A 449 10.16 -2.41 -8.49
C ASP A 449 10.58 -3.40 -7.40
N LEU A 450 11.86 -3.42 -7.02
CA LEU A 450 12.34 -4.27 -5.94
C LEU A 450 11.62 -3.99 -4.62
N LYS A 451 11.39 -2.72 -4.30
CA LYS A 451 10.61 -2.33 -3.12
C LYS A 451 9.18 -2.87 -3.16
N LEU A 452 8.49 -2.80 -4.31
CA LEU A 452 7.13 -3.30 -4.45
C LEU A 452 7.07 -4.83 -4.41
N ILE A 453 8.06 -5.53 -4.99
CA ILE A 453 8.18 -6.99 -4.86
C ILE A 453 8.28 -7.40 -3.39
N LEU A 454 9.18 -6.77 -2.64
CA LEU A 454 9.33 -7.06 -1.20
C LEU A 454 8.07 -6.71 -0.40
N LEU A 455 7.43 -5.56 -0.70
CA LEU A 455 6.17 -5.18 -0.05
C LEU A 455 5.03 -6.15 -0.37
N THR A 456 5.04 -6.80 -1.54
CA THR A 456 4.04 -7.80 -1.91
C THR A 456 4.07 -8.99 -0.96
N VAL A 457 5.26 -9.42 -0.53
CA VAL A 457 5.40 -10.48 0.48
C VAL A 457 4.64 -10.11 1.75
N LYS A 458 4.75 -8.84 2.18
CA LYS A 458 3.99 -8.35 3.34
C LYS A 458 2.48 -8.39 3.11
N THR A 459 2.00 -7.93 1.95
CA THR A 459 0.56 -7.84 1.68
C THR A 459 -0.11 -9.20 1.47
N MET A 460 0.63 -10.22 1.03
CA MET A 460 0.10 -11.59 0.88
C MET A 460 -0.41 -12.18 2.19
N PHE A 461 0.13 -11.76 3.33
CA PHE A 461 -0.25 -12.26 4.66
C PHE A 461 -1.26 -11.37 5.39
N ILE A 462 -1.74 -10.28 4.78
CA ILE A 462 -2.77 -9.41 5.36
C ILE A 462 -4.15 -9.88 4.88
N PRO A 463 -5.06 -10.32 5.79
CA PRO A 463 -6.37 -10.89 5.42
C PRO A 463 -7.22 -9.93 4.58
N GLU A 464 -7.23 -8.63 4.89
CA GLU A 464 -8.00 -7.60 4.19
C GLU A 464 -7.69 -7.49 2.67
N SER A 465 -6.59 -8.08 2.22
CA SER A 465 -6.24 -8.11 0.79
C SER A 465 -6.90 -9.25 0.02
N THR A 466 -7.49 -10.22 0.73
CA THR A 466 -8.04 -11.48 0.17
C THR A 466 -9.55 -11.60 0.32
N GLU A 467 -10.17 -10.82 1.21
CA GLU A 467 -11.59 -10.89 1.49
C GLU A 467 -12.43 -10.40 0.29
N GLY A 468 -13.43 -11.19 -0.09
CA GLY A 468 -14.42 -10.84 -1.10
C GLY A 468 -15.40 -9.76 -0.61
N PHE A 469 -16.38 -9.41 -1.44
CA PHE A 469 -17.45 -8.49 -1.02
C PHE A 469 -18.33 -9.14 0.04
N GLU A 470 -18.64 -8.42 1.13
CA GLU A 470 -19.77 -8.76 1.99
C GLU A 470 -21.07 -8.71 1.15
N LEU A 471 -21.96 -9.68 1.33
CA LEU A 471 -23.19 -9.81 0.55
C LEU A 471 -24.05 -8.54 0.54
N GLU A 472 -24.12 -7.79 1.65
CA GLU A 472 -24.81 -6.50 1.71
C GLU A 472 -24.19 -5.39 0.84
N LYS A 473 -22.88 -5.42 0.62
CA LYS A 473 -22.21 -4.42 -0.24
C LYS A 473 -22.34 -4.76 -1.72
N SER A 474 -22.43 -6.05 -2.07
CA SER A 474 -22.62 -6.47 -3.46
C SER A 474 -24.02 -6.13 -3.99
N SER A 475 -25.05 -6.31 -3.17
CA SER A 475 -26.42 -5.92 -3.53
C SER A 475 -26.59 -4.40 -3.66
N ARG A 476 -25.94 -3.60 -2.79
CA ARG A 476 -25.95 -2.12 -2.90
C ARG A 476 -25.14 -1.59 -4.09
N MET A 477 -24.06 -2.26 -4.49
CA MET A 477 -23.35 -1.91 -5.72
C MET A 477 -24.19 -2.21 -6.96
N GLN A 478 -24.91 -3.32 -7.00
CA GLN A 478 -25.85 -3.61 -8.09
C GLN A 478 -27.00 -2.60 -8.15
N GLU A 479 -27.56 -2.20 -6.98
CA GLU A 479 -28.59 -1.17 -6.89
C GLU A 479 -28.09 0.22 -7.32
N ASN A 480 -26.86 0.58 -6.97
CA ASN A 480 -26.24 1.83 -7.43
C ASN A 480 -25.94 1.81 -8.93
N THR A 481 -25.48 0.69 -9.46
CA THR A 481 -25.26 0.54 -10.92
C THR A 481 -26.58 0.66 -11.67
N GLN A 482 -27.67 0.03 -11.19
CA GLN A 482 -29.01 0.18 -11.77
C GLN A 482 -29.55 1.60 -11.66
N LYS A 483 -29.31 2.31 -10.53
CA LYS A 483 -29.71 3.72 -10.37
C LYS A 483 -28.93 4.66 -11.29
N ILE A 484 -27.66 4.37 -11.55
CA ILE A 484 -26.83 5.13 -12.50
C ILE A 484 -27.31 4.87 -13.94
N GLU A 485 -27.61 3.62 -14.28
CA GLU A 485 -28.18 3.27 -15.59
C GLU A 485 -29.54 3.95 -15.82
N LEU A 486 -30.43 3.96 -14.81
CA LEU A 486 -31.71 4.65 -14.87
C LEU A 486 -31.55 6.17 -15.05
N ARG A 487 -30.63 6.82 -14.31
CA ARG A 487 -30.33 8.26 -14.49
C ARG A 487 -29.75 8.58 -15.86
N LEU A 488 -28.90 7.71 -16.42
CA LEU A 488 -28.37 7.91 -17.77
C LEU A 488 -29.45 7.79 -18.84
N VAL A 489 -30.43 6.89 -18.66
CA VAL A 489 -31.60 6.77 -19.51
C VAL A 489 -32.50 8.00 -19.36
N GLU A 490 -32.78 8.46 -18.14
CA GLU A 490 -33.56 9.66 -17.87
C GLU A 490 -32.92 10.92 -18.49
N ASN A 491 -31.64 11.14 -18.28
CA ASN A 491 -30.89 12.25 -18.89
C ASN A 491 -30.85 12.18 -20.43
N SER A 492 -30.79 10.97 -20.99
CA SER A 492 -30.86 10.77 -22.44
C SER A 492 -32.24 11.09 -23.01
N ILE A 493 -33.31 10.74 -22.27
CA ILE A 493 -34.69 11.05 -22.64
C ILE A 493 -34.96 12.56 -22.49
N GLU A 494 -34.50 13.21 -21.41
CA GLU A 494 -34.59 14.67 -21.26
C GLU A 494 -33.87 15.42 -22.37
N LYS A 495 -32.69 14.96 -22.76
CA LYS A 495 -31.92 15.58 -23.85
C LYS A 495 -32.63 15.38 -25.20
N TYR A 496 -33.30 14.25 -25.40
CA TYR A 496 -34.09 13.95 -26.59
C TYR A 496 -35.34 14.83 -26.65
N ILE A 497 -36.05 15.04 -25.52
CA ILE A 497 -37.25 15.88 -25.42
C ILE A 497 -36.88 17.37 -25.66
N ARG A 498 -35.79 17.89 -25.03
CA ARG A 498 -35.33 19.27 -25.27
C ARG A 498 -34.93 19.52 -26.73
N GLY A 499 -34.38 18.53 -27.41
CA GLY A 499 -34.04 18.65 -28.83
C GLY A 499 -35.27 18.69 -29.77
N TYR A 500 -36.45 18.35 -29.28
CA TYR A 500 -37.73 18.46 -30.01
C TYR A 500 -38.51 19.78 -29.71
N GLU A 501 -38.17 20.46 -28.61
CA GLU A 501 -38.78 21.76 -28.28
C GLU A 501 -38.04 22.96 -28.95
N GLU A 502 -36.86 22.71 -29.52
CA GLU A 502 -36.07 23.74 -30.26
C GLU A 502 -36.24 23.64 -31.79
N ILE A 503 -37.17 22.81 -32.32
CA ILE A 503 -37.54 22.74 -33.73
C ILE A 503 -38.98 23.28 -33.88
#